data_f7d62c1ba1cbfc5b24994625da08741b
#
_entry.id   f7d62c1ba1cbfc5b24994625da08741b
#
_cell.length_a   1.000
_cell.length_b   1.000
_cell.length_c   1.000
_cell.angle_alpha   90.00
_cell.angle_beta   90.00
_cell.angle_gamma   90.00
#
_symmetry.space_group_name_H-M   'P 1'
#
loop_
_entity.id
_entity.type
_entity.pdbx_description
1 polymer ?
#
loop_
_entity_poly.entity_id
_entity_poly.type
_entity_poly.pdbx_seq_one_letter_code
_entity_poly.pdbx_strand_id
1 'polypeptide(L)'
;MKRILLVLSCAAVLVFQPAGAKPQSTQTQPVKHGGKIETRYDGFNYETVMRLRKMKVNCDGFKDKFKDACVSIEVLLHCPGTQVNYVRDVTLQIVFENKDWVHFHAPDQRDLAILTDTETLRLGRMSPVRKDQPGTWDTKLEVLEAKMPYAVFKKIATSQSVEIQVGHDTLELRANNIAALKDLDSRVIVSATTSSN
;
A
#
# COMPACT_ATOMS: atom_id res chain seq x y z
N MET A 1 -52.93 27.02 -71.54
CA MET A 1 -52.54 25.72 -70.96
C MET A 1 -51.44 26.00 -69.92
N LYS A 2 -51.78 26.07 -68.61
CA LYS A 2 -50.83 26.35 -67.51
C LYS A 2 -50.60 25.01 -66.80
N ARG A 3 -49.38 24.50 -66.83
CA ARG A 3 -48.96 23.30 -66.09
C ARG A 3 -48.49 23.72 -64.66
N ILE A 4 -49.19 23.22 -63.65
CA ILE A 4 -48.85 23.41 -62.26
C ILE A 4 -47.91 22.26 -61.88
N LEU A 5 -46.68 22.62 -61.47
CA LEU A 5 -45.70 21.67 -60.89
C LEU A 5 -45.93 21.62 -59.38
N LEU A 6 -46.31 20.43 -58.93
CA LEU A 6 -46.43 20.13 -57.49
C LEU A 6 -45.06 19.68 -56.96
N VAL A 7 -44.42 20.46 -56.08
CA VAL A 7 -43.18 20.08 -55.44
C VAL A 7 -43.52 19.39 -54.09
N LEU A 8 -43.30 18.08 -54.03
CA LEU A 8 -43.44 17.31 -52.78
C LEU A 8 -42.18 17.47 -51.94
N SER A 9 -42.31 18.17 -50.82
CA SER A 9 -41.23 18.33 -49.82
C SER A 9 -41.28 17.20 -48.83
N CYS A 10 -40.33 16.26 -48.92
CA CYS A 10 -40.12 15.20 -47.92
C CYS A 10 -39.33 15.80 -46.74
N ALA A 11 -39.99 16.03 -45.63
CA ALA A 11 -39.33 16.35 -44.37
C ALA A 11 -38.77 15.04 -43.73
N ALA A 12 -37.44 14.89 -43.75
CA ALA A 12 -36.75 13.79 -43.04
C ALA A 12 -36.65 14.19 -41.54
N VAL A 13 -37.40 13.47 -40.71
CA VAL A 13 -37.30 13.58 -39.24
C VAL A 13 -36.07 12.74 -38.80
N LEU A 14 -34.99 13.45 -38.43
CA LEU A 14 -33.82 12.87 -37.78
C LEU A 14 -34.16 12.56 -36.34
N VAL A 15 -34.41 11.27 -36.04
CA VAL A 15 -34.56 10.79 -34.67
C VAL A 15 -33.16 10.70 -34.04
N PHE A 16 -32.81 11.68 -33.20
CA PHE A 16 -31.61 11.60 -32.34
C PHE A 16 -31.87 10.56 -31.24
N GLN A 17 -31.28 9.39 -31.36
CA GLN A 17 -31.19 8.42 -30.27
C GLN A 17 -30.07 8.90 -29.31
N PRO A 18 -30.35 9.11 -28.01
CA PRO A 18 -29.29 9.35 -27.05
C PRO A 18 -28.45 8.07 -26.92
N ALA A 19 -27.20 8.14 -27.36
CA ALA A 19 -26.22 7.09 -27.15
C ALA A 19 -26.06 6.90 -25.63
N GLY A 20 -26.56 5.79 -25.11
CA GLY A 20 -26.37 5.37 -23.74
C GLY A 20 -24.87 5.29 -23.44
N ALA A 21 -24.34 6.26 -22.71
CA ALA A 21 -22.97 6.22 -22.22
C ALA A 21 -22.84 5.03 -21.28
N LYS A 22 -22.19 3.95 -21.76
CA LYS A 22 -21.76 2.84 -20.89
C LYS A 22 -20.83 3.46 -19.84
N PRO A 23 -21.02 3.14 -18.54
CA PRO A 23 -20.07 3.58 -17.52
C PRO A 23 -18.68 3.03 -17.91
N GLN A 24 -17.77 3.92 -18.28
CA GLN A 24 -16.37 3.58 -18.45
C GLN A 24 -15.86 3.19 -17.07
N SER A 25 -15.70 1.88 -16.84
CA SER A 25 -14.91 1.39 -15.71
C SER A 25 -13.49 1.92 -15.93
N THR A 26 -13.11 2.91 -15.16
CA THR A 26 -11.75 3.42 -15.12
C THR A 26 -10.90 2.29 -14.56
N GLN A 27 -10.44 1.38 -15.41
CA GLN A 27 -9.40 0.41 -15.07
C GLN A 27 -8.15 1.24 -14.80
N THR A 28 -7.89 1.53 -13.53
CA THR A 28 -6.62 2.09 -13.09
C THR A 28 -5.55 1.09 -13.51
N GLN A 29 -4.72 1.48 -14.48
CA GLN A 29 -3.60 0.63 -14.91
C GLN A 29 -2.74 0.33 -13.67
N PRO A 30 -2.32 -0.93 -13.47
CA PRO A 30 -1.50 -1.29 -12.32
C PRO A 30 -0.22 -0.47 -12.37
N VAL A 31 0.00 0.34 -11.34
CA VAL A 31 1.23 1.13 -11.19
C VAL A 31 2.39 0.14 -11.06
N LYS A 32 3.39 0.25 -11.93
CA LYS A 32 4.57 -0.61 -11.87
C LYS A 32 5.43 -0.18 -10.69
N HIS A 33 5.42 -0.98 -9.62
CA HIS A 33 6.23 -0.76 -8.41
C HIS A 33 6.93 -2.06 -7.98
N GLY A 34 7.90 -1.96 -7.05
CA GLY A 34 8.74 -3.09 -6.63
C GLY A 34 8.09 -4.08 -5.65
N GLY A 35 6.87 -3.80 -5.16
CA GLY A 35 6.16 -4.67 -4.22
C GLY A 35 5.15 -5.58 -4.91
N LYS A 36 4.72 -6.64 -4.22
CA LYS A 36 3.66 -7.55 -4.64
C LYS A 36 2.48 -7.45 -3.67
N ILE A 37 1.29 -7.10 -4.16
CA ILE A 37 0.08 -7.04 -3.34
C ILE A 37 -0.69 -8.35 -3.53
N GLU A 38 -1.00 -9.00 -2.41
CA GLU A 38 -1.77 -10.23 -2.31
C GLU A 38 -2.96 -10.00 -1.38
N THR A 39 -4.11 -10.57 -1.72
CA THR A 39 -5.31 -10.53 -0.87
C THR A 39 -5.69 -11.96 -0.51
N ARG A 40 -5.88 -12.23 0.77
CA ARG A 40 -6.25 -13.55 1.28
C ARG A 40 -7.31 -13.41 2.36
N TYR A 41 -8.34 -14.24 2.27
CA TYR A 41 -9.29 -14.42 3.37
C TYR A 41 -8.75 -15.42 4.39
N ASP A 42 -8.77 -15.04 5.66
CA ASP A 42 -8.46 -15.89 6.80
C ASP A 42 -9.77 -16.31 7.49
N GLY A 43 -10.19 -17.55 7.24
CA GLY A 43 -11.42 -18.08 7.80
C GLY A 43 -11.37 -18.30 9.32
N PHE A 44 -10.20 -18.41 9.94
CA PHE A 44 -10.07 -18.57 11.39
C PHE A 44 -10.32 -17.26 12.14
N ASN A 45 -9.83 -16.15 11.57
CA ASN A 45 -9.99 -14.83 12.16
C ASN A 45 -11.18 -14.05 11.57
N TYR A 46 -11.91 -14.61 10.59
CA TYR A 46 -13.00 -13.97 9.88
C TYR A 46 -12.59 -12.61 9.31
N GLU A 47 -11.40 -12.55 8.73
CA GLU A 47 -10.88 -11.31 8.14
C GLU A 47 -10.25 -11.54 6.77
N THR A 48 -10.27 -10.50 5.94
CA THR A 48 -9.49 -10.42 4.72
C THR A 48 -8.21 -9.64 4.99
N VAL A 49 -7.06 -10.25 4.71
CA VAL A 49 -5.76 -9.60 4.84
C VAL A 49 -5.26 -9.23 3.46
N MET A 50 -5.02 -7.94 3.24
CA MET A 50 -4.30 -7.42 2.08
C MET A 50 -2.85 -7.18 2.46
N ARG A 51 -1.91 -7.81 1.76
CA ARG A 51 -0.49 -7.78 2.11
C ARG A 51 0.34 -7.27 0.95
N LEU A 52 1.08 -6.20 1.19
CA LEU A 52 2.18 -5.74 0.34
C LEU A 52 3.47 -6.43 0.79
N ARG A 53 4.07 -7.21 -0.11
CA ARG A 53 5.28 -8.01 0.17
C ARG A 53 6.44 -7.62 -0.72
N LYS A 54 7.64 -8.01 -0.29
CA LYS A 54 8.89 -7.90 -1.07
C LYS A 54 9.25 -6.46 -1.46
N MET A 55 8.79 -5.48 -0.69
CA MET A 55 9.16 -4.10 -0.91
C MET A 55 10.57 -3.85 -0.37
N LYS A 56 11.57 -3.98 -1.24
CA LYS A 56 12.97 -3.66 -0.89
C LYS A 56 13.12 -2.16 -0.75
N VAL A 57 13.82 -1.72 0.29
CA VAL A 57 14.12 -0.31 0.56
C VAL A 57 15.61 -0.04 0.46
N ASN A 58 15.97 1.22 0.21
CA ASN A 58 17.36 1.64 0.22
C ASN A 58 17.79 1.87 1.67
N CYS A 59 18.91 1.28 2.08
CA CYS A 59 19.39 1.29 3.45
C CYS A 59 20.74 1.98 3.51
N ASP A 60 20.74 3.31 3.67
CA ASP A 60 21.99 4.07 3.69
C ASP A 60 22.84 3.78 4.94
N GLY A 61 22.19 3.52 6.10
CA GLY A 61 22.89 3.16 7.35
C GLY A 61 23.56 1.79 7.34
N PHE A 62 23.26 0.93 6.37
CA PHE A 62 23.79 -0.44 6.29
C PHE A 62 24.92 -0.61 5.28
N LYS A 63 25.29 0.42 4.53
CA LYS A 63 26.31 0.35 3.46
C LYS A 63 27.66 -0.19 3.92
N ASP A 64 28.07 0.14 5.13
CA ASP A 64 29.39 -0.25 5.63
C ASP A 64 29.41 -1.64 6.27
N LYS A 65 28.26 -2.16 6.72
CA LYS A 65 28.17 -3.45 7.41
C LYS A 65 27.72 -4.59 6.49
N PHE A 66 26.92 -4.30 5.46
CA PHE A 66 26.27 -5.33 4.64
C PHE A 66 26.21 -4.92 3.17
N LYS A 67 27.25 -5.25 2.42
CA LYS A 67 27.35 -4.90 0.98
C LYS A 67 26.17 -5.39 0.12
N ASP A 68 25.41 -6.41 0.57
CA ASP A 68 24.36 -7.09 -0.20
C ASP A 68 23.02 -7.22 0.54
N ALA A 69 22.91 -6.82 1.81
CA ALA A 69 21.70 -6.94 2.59
C ALA A 69 20.80 -5.72 2.39
N CYS A 70 19.62 -5.95 1.83
CA CYS A 70 18.60 -4.93 1.71
C CYS A 70 17.48 -5.19 2.72
N VAL A 71 17.09 -4.15 3.47
CA VAL A 71 15.92 -4.23 4.33
C VAL A 71 14.67 -4.30 3.46
N SER A 72 13.75 -5.19 3.83
CA SER A 72 12.44 -5.29 3.19
C SER A 72 11.35 -4.81 4.13
N ILE A 73 10.33 -4.16 3.56
CA ILE A 73 9.14 -3.74 4.29
C ILE A 73 7.95 -4.54 3.77
N GLU A 74 7.10 -5.00 4.69
CA GLU A 74 5.81 -5.59 4.41
C GLU A 74 4.73 -4.82 5.17
N VAL A 75 3.58 -4.63 4.51
CA VAL A 75 2.42 -3.96 5.11
C VAL A 75 1.21 -4.87 4.97
N LEU A 76 0.50 -5.08 6.08
CA LEU A 76 -0.72 -5.88 6.13
C LEU A 76 -1.88 -5.00 6.55
N LEU A 77 -2.93 -4.97 5.75
CA LEU A 77 -4.21 -4.34 6.09
C LEU A 77 -5.19 -5.42 6.54
N HIS A 78 -5.68 -5.30 7.77
CA HIS A 78 -6.62 -6.26 8.38
C HIS A 78 -8.05 -5.75 8.22
N CYS A 79 -8.83 -6.41 7.37
CA CYS A 79 -10.20 -6.03 7.03
C CYS A 79 -11.18 -7.08 7.57
N PRO A 80 -12.04 -6.78 8.55
CA PRO A 80 -13.05 -7.71 9.04
C PRO A 80 -13.97 -8.19 7.92
N GLY A 81 -14.29 -9.48 7.91
CA GLY A 81 -15.14 -10.13 6.92
C GLY A 81 -14.45 -10.44 5.60
N THR A 82 -15.25 -10.63 4.54
CA THR A 82 -14.77 -11.07 3.22
C THR A 82 -14.49 -9.93 2.25
N GLN A 83 -14.77 -8.69 2.64
CA GLN A 83 -14.63 -7.51 1.78
C GLN A 83 -13.58 -6.54 2.31
N VAL A 84 -12.89 -5.86 1.39
CA VAL A 84 -11.89 -4.84 1.71
C VAL A 84 -12.56 -3.45 1.69
N ASN A 85 -13.52 -3.23 2.58
CA ASN A 85 -14.28 -1.97 2.67
C ASN A 85 -14.03 -1.21 3.98
N TYR A 86 -13.44 -1.87 4.96
CA TYR A 86 -13.08 -1.28 6.24
C TYR A 86 -11.78 -1.92 6.74
N VAL A 87 -10.77 -1.11 7.02
CA VAL A 87 -9.51 -1.55 7.61
C VAL A 87 -9.55 -1.30 9.12
N ARG A 88 -9.50 -2.36 9.91
CA ARG A 88 -9.47 -2.29 11.38
C ARG A 88 -8.15 -1.76 11.89
N ASP A 89 -7.06 -2.35 11.42
CA ASP A 89 -5.70 -2.00 11.80
C ASP A 89 -4.72 -2.33 10.65
N VAL A 90 -3.54 -1.74 10.74
CA VAL A 90 -2.44 -1.96 9.79
C VAL A 90 -1.24 -2.47 10.57
N THR A 91 -0.64 -3.54 10.08
CA THR A 91 0.61 -4.08 10.58
C THR A 91 1.75 -3.71 9.63
N LEU A 92 2.76 -3.02 10.14
CA LEU A 92 4.02 -2.76 9.46
C LEU A 92 5.05 -3.76 9.96
N GLN A 93 5.65 -4.52 9.05
CA GLN A 93 6.77 -5.41 9.34
C GLN A 93 8.02 -4.90 8.62
N ILE A 94 9.13 -4.86 9.34
CA ILE A 94 10.44 -4.55 8.79
C ILE A 94 11.31 -5.79 8.97
N VAL A 95 11.85 -6.26 7.86
CA VAL A 95 12.66 -7.48 7.78
C VAL A 95 14.10 -7.08 7.54
N PHE A 96 14.96 -7.40 8.49
CA PHE A 96 16.40 -7.17 8.43
C PHE A 96 17.14 -8.48 8.21
N GLU A 97 18.06 -8.49 7.26
CA GLU A 97 18.99 -9.59 7.03
C GLU A 97 20.40 -9.14 7.40
N ASN A 98 20.94 -9.64 8.49
CA ASN A 98 22.21 -9.21 9.08
C ASN A 98 23.12 -10.40 9.42
N LYS A 99 24.44 -10.15 9.59
CA LYS A 99 25.36 -11.15 10.14
C LYS A 99 25.15 -11.38 11.64
N ASP A 100 24.75 -10.33 12.36
CA ASP A 100 24.53 -10.36 13.80
C ASP A 100 23.11 -9.91 14.16
N TRP A 101 22.65 -10.31 15.36
CA TRP A 101 21.41 -9.82 15.93
C TRP A 101 21.58 -8.37 16.36
N VAL A 102 20.91 -7.43 15.73
CA VAL A 102 21.02 -5.99 16.01
C VAL A 102 19.86 -5.52 16.85
N HIS A 103 18.64 -5.82 16.44
CA HIS A 103 17.43 -5.26 17.05
C HIS A 103 16.83 -6.15 18.14
N PHE A 104 17.08 -7.46 18.10
CA PHE A 104 16.51 -8.37 19.09
C PHE A 104 17.13 -8.23 20.48
N HIS A 105 18.43 -7.95 20.54
CA HIS A 105 19.15 -7.85 21.81
C HIS A 105 19.19 -6.45 22.42
N ALA A 106 18.87 -5.43 21.64
CA ALA A 106 18.88 -4.02 22.06
C ALA A 106 17.47 -3.43 21.94
N PRO A 107 16.66 -3.44 23.02
CA PRO A 107 15.29 -2.93 22.98
C PRO A 107 15.17 -1.45 22.57
N ASP A 108 16.16 -0.63 22.88
CA ASP A 108 16.30 0.77 22.49
C ASP A 108 16.49 0.95 20.97
N GLN A 109 16.95 -0.08 20.28
CA GLN A 109 17.11 -0.13 18.83
C GLN A 109 15.80 -0.45 18.08
N ARG A 110 14.65 -0.40 18.75
CA ARG A 110 13.35 -0.79 18.17
C ARG A 110 12.29 0.30 18.18
N ASP A 111 12.64 1.50 18.63
CA ASP A 111 11.69 2.62 18.60
C ASP A 111 11.47 3.07 17.17
N LEU A 112 10.18 3.12 16.76
CA LEU A 112 9.75 3.45 15.43
C LEU A 112 9.26 4.89 15.33
N ALA A 113 9.84 5.65 14.43
CA ALA A 113 9.33 6.93 13.99
C ALA A 113 9.26 6.95 12.46
N ILE A 114 8.25 7.60 11.91
CA ILE A 114 8.09 7.78 10.47
C ILE A 114 7.98 9.28 10.21
N LEU A 115 8.94 9.80 9.46
CA LEU A 115 8.95 11.18 8.99
C LEU A 115 8.28 11.21 7.62
N THR A 116 7.28 12.06 7.48
CA THR A 116 6.61 12.38 6.22
C THR A 116 6.94 13.81 5.82
N ASP A 117 6.52 14.22 4.63
CA ASP A 117 6.64 15.62 4.19
C ASP A 117 5.87 16.61 5.07
N THR A 118 4.97 16.17 5.93
CA THR A 118 4.11 17.03 6.76
C THR A 118 4.33 16.90 8.26
N GLU A 119 4.75 15.73 8.76
CA GLU A 119 4.83 15.47 10.20
C GLU A 119 5.75 14.30 10.53
N THR A 120 6.14 14.21 11.80
CA THR A 120 6.81 13.02 12.36
C THR A 120 5.83 12.21 13.18
N LEU A 121 5.60 10.97 12.76
CA LEU A 121 4.72 10.01 13.41
C LEU A 121 5.55 9.11 14.34
N ARG A 122 5.40 9.26 15.66
CA ARG A 122 6.07 8.41 16.65
C ARG A 122 5.14 7.23 16.98
N LEU A 123 5.53 6.02 16.58
CA LEU A 123 4.69 4.81 16.69
C LEU A 123 5.10 3.91 17.86
N GLY A 124 6.08 4.34 18.65
CA GLY A 124 6.57 3.59 19.80
C GLY A 124 7.48 2.43 19.42
N ARG A 125 7.58 1.46 20.32
CA ARG A 125 8.53 0.36 20.17
C ARG A 125 7.93 -0.78 19.35
N MET A 126 8.68 -1.23 18.35
CA MET A 126 8.35 -2.43 17.57
C MET A 126 8.55 -3.70 18.39
N SER A 127 7.69 -4.69 18.13
CA SER A 127 7.79 -6.02 18.72
C SER A 127 8.62 -6.95 17.83
N PRO A 128 9.57 -7.70 18.37
CA PRO A 128 10.27 -8.73 17.61
C PRO A 128 9.34 -9.95 17.44
N VAL A 129 9.02 -10.32 16.21
CA VAL A 129 8.05 -11.39 15.92
C VAL A 129 8.68 -12.62 15.30
N ARG A 130 9.85 -12.47 14.67
CA ARG A 130 10.55 -13.59 14.06
C ARG A 130 12.06 -13.43 14.17
N LYS A 131 12.70 -14.54 14.56
CA LYS A 131 14.13 -14.67 14.67
C LYS A 131 14.53 -16.00 14.03
N ASP A 132 15.15 -15.94 12.86
CA ASP A 132 15.59 -17.13 12.14
C ASP A 132 17.08 -17.01 11.78
N GLN A 133 17.75 -18.17 11.78
CA GLN A 133 19.07 -18.34 11.19
C GLN A 133 18.91 -19.32 10.04
N PRO A 134 18.75 -18.88 8.78
CA PRO A 134 18.64 -19.76 7.64
C PRO A 134 19.93 -20.57 7.48
N GLY A 135 19.80 -21.89 7.45
CA GLY A 135 20.78 -22.92 7.79
C GLY A 135 22.12 -22.97 7.05
N THR A 136 22.39 -22.25 5.96
CA THR A 136 23.65 -22.36 5.20
C THR A 136 24.41 -21.05 5.04
N TRP A 137 23.84 -19.96 5.42
CA TRP A 137 24.46 -18.64 5.34
C TRP A 137 24.57 -18.05 6.75
N ASP A 138 25.65 -17.42 7.04
CA ASP A 138 25.91 -16.71 8.31
C ASP A 138 24.96 -15.51 8.52
N THR A 139 23.78 -15.56 7.90
CA THR A 139 22.80 -14.49 7.87
C THR A 139 21.71 -14.77 8.90
N LYS A 140 21.42 -13.76 9.72
CA LYS A 140 20.34 -13.77 10.71
C LYS A 140 19.19 -12.91 10.20
N LEU A 141 17.99 -13.46 10.29
CA LEU A 141 16.75 -12.78 9.88
C LEU A 141 16.04 -12.26 11.11
N GLU A 142 15.87 -10.95 11.19
CA GLU A 142 15.10 -10.27 12.22
C GLU A 142 13.85 -9.65 11.60
N VAL A 143 12.68 -9.93 12.19
CA VAL A 143 11.41 -9.30 11.77
C VAL A 143 10.86 -8.52 12.95
N LEU A 144 10.75 -7.22 12.78
CA LEU A 144 10.12 -6.32 13.73
C LEU A 144 8.73 -5.93 13.24
N GLU A 145 7.78 -5.79 14.15
CA GLU A 145 6.39 -5.47 13.85
C GLU A 145 5.90 -4.28 14.67
N ALA A 146 5.15 -3.40 14.02
CA ALA A 146 4.37 -2.35 14.67
C ALA A 146 2.94 -2.35 14.12
N LYS A 147 1.97 -2.10 15.00
CA LYS A 147 0.57 -1.90 14.61
C LYS A 147 0.23 -0.43 14.65
N MET A 148 -0.58 0.01 13.68
CA MET A 148 -1.04 1.39 13.61
C MET A 148 -2.49 1.48 13.10
N PRO A 149 -3.22 2.55 13.45
CA PRO A 149 -4.52 2.84 12.86
C PRO A 149 -4.41 3.07 11.35
N TYR A 150 -5.42 2.68 10.58
CA TYR A 150 -5.45 2.91 9.14
C TYR A 150 -5.30 4.39 8.75
N ALA A 151 -5.85 5.31 9.55
CA ALA A 151 -5.69 6.75 9.31
C ALA A 151 -4.22 7.21 9.33
N VAL A 152 -3.39 6.58 10.17
CA VAL A 152 -1.93 6.83 10.22
C VAL A 152 -1.25 6.28 8.97
N PHE A 153 -1.56 5.03 8.59
CA PHE A 153 -1.06 4.44 7.34
C PHE A 153 -1.42 5.29 6.12
N LYS A 154 -2.65 5.79 6.05
CA LYS A 154 -3.11 6.62 4.94
C LYS A 154 -2.27 7.90 4.80
N LYS A 155 -1.89 8.56 5.90
CA LYS A 155 -0.98 9.71 5.87
C LYS A 155 0.37 9.32 5.24
N ILE A 156 0.93 8.16 5.65
CA ILE A 156 2.19 7.65 5.08
C ILE A 156 2.03 7.36 3.59
N ALA A 157 0.97 6.65 3.20
CA ALA A 157 0.72 6.26 1.82
C ALA A 157 0.45 7.44 0.88
N THR A 158 -0.07 8.56 1.39
CA THR A 158 -0.35 9.78 0.58
C THR A 158 0.81 10.76 0.51
N SER A 159 1.84 10.60 1.34
CA SER A 159 3.02 11.46 1.38
C SER A 159 3.85 11.39 0.09
N GLN A 160 4.63 12.44 -0.17
CA GLN A 160 5.57 12.50 -1.29
C GLN A 160 6.96 12.00 -0.90
N SER A 161 7.34 12.18 0.36
CA SER A 161 8.56 11.65 0.95
C SER A 161 8.25 10.91 2.24
N VAL A 162 8.91 9.79 2.46
CA VAL A 162 8.77 8.97 3.68
C VAL A 162 10.14 8.46 4.09
N GLU A 163 10.49 8.72 5.33
CA GLU A 163 11.67 8.19 5.99
C GLU A 163 11.22 7.41 7.23
N ILE A 164 11.72 6.19 7.40
CA ILE A 164 11.40 5.32 8.51
C ILE A 164 12.63 5.19 9.38
N GLN A 165 12.53 5.58 10.63
CA GLN A 165 13.57 5.43 11.62
C GLN A 165 13.21 4.27 12.57
N VAL A 166 14.14 3.31 12.71
CA VAL A 166 14.04 2.20 13.67
C VAL A 166 15.27 2.26 14.57
N GLY A 167 15.11 2.69 15.80
CA GLY A 167 16.22 2.98 16.70
C GLY A 167 17.14 4.05 16.11
N HIS A 168 18.36 3.64 15.73
CA HIS A 168 19.36 4.53 15.10
C HIS A 168 19.43 4.36 13.56
N ASP A 169 18.70 3.40 13.01
CA ASP A 169 18.71 3.12 11.59
C ASP A 169 17.64 3.92 10.84
N THR A 170 18.03 4.46 9.70
CA THR A 170 17.15 5.27 8.86
C THR A 170 16.98 4.62 7.49
N LEU A 171 15.72 4.48 7.07
CA LEU A 171 15.30 3.86 5.82
C LEU A 171 14.54 4.90 4.98
N GLU A 172 15.13 5.37 3.90
CA GLU A 172 14.45 6.26 2.97
C GLU A 172 13.64 5.47 1.93
N LEU A 173 12.35 5.76 1.80
CA LEU A 173 11.49 5.17 0.78
C LEU A 173 11.65 5.89 -0.55
N ARG A 174 12.00 5.14 -1.58
CA ARG A 174 12.07 5.65 -2.95
C ARG A 174 10.67 5.84 -3.54
N ALA A 175 10.57 6.58 -4.63
CA ALA A 175 9.32 6.83 -5.32
C ALA A 175 8.52 5.56 -5.67
N ASN A 176 9.19 4.46 -6.05
CA ASN A 176 8.53 3.18 -6.31
C ASN A 176 8.01 2.49 -5.03
N ASN A 177 8.65 2.70 -3.87
CA ASN A 177 8.13 2.21 -2.59
C ASN A 177 6.87 2.98 -2.19
N ILE A 178 6.90 4.30 -2.31
CA ILE A 178 5.74 5.17 -2.06
C ILE A 178 4.59 4.81 -3.01
N ALA A 179 4.88 4.58 -4.29
CA ALA A 179 3.88 4.13 -5.26
C ALA A 179 3.23 2.79 -4.86
N ALA A 180 4.01 1.86 -4.26
CA ALA A 180 3.48 0.60 -3.77
C ALA A 180 2.52 0.78 -2.57
N LEU A 181 2.84 1.71 -1.66
CA LEU A 181 1.95 2.05 -0.53
C LEU A 181 0.66 2.71 -1.02
N LYS A 182 0.75 3.61 -2.01
CA LYS A 182 -0.41 4.25 -2.67
C LYS A 182 -1.29 3.23 -3.38
N ASP A 183 -0.71 2.27 -4.09
CA ASP A 183 -1.48 1.20 -4.75
C ASP A 183 -2.19 0.33 -3.70
N LEU A 184 -1.53 -0.03 -2.60
CA LEU A 184 -2.16 -0.78 -1.50
C LEU A 184 -3.36 -0.01 -0.91
N ASP A 185 -3.20 1.29 -0.61
CA ASP A 185 -4.26 2.16 -0.08
C ASP A 185 -5.44 2.27 -1.06
N SER A 186 -5.17 2.41 -2.35
CA SER A 186 -6.19 2.57 -3.40
C SER A 186 -7.10 1.36 -3.58
N ARG A 187 -6.68 0.18 -3.11
CA ARG A 187 -7.46 -1.07 -3.18
C ARG A 187 -8.49 -1.21 -2.06
N VAL A 188 -8.45 -0.32 -1.05
CA VAL A 188 -9.47 -0.26 -0.02
C VAL A 188 -10.71 0.42 -0.60
N ILE A 189 -11.77 -0.34 -0.79
CA ILE A 189 -13.04 0.16 -1.33
C ILE A 189 -13.76 0.92 -0.22
N VAL A 190 -13.56 2.23 -0.16
CA VAL A 190 -14.35 3.06 0.75
C VAL A 190 -15.78 3.08 0.24
N SER A 191 -16.68 2.33 0.89
CA SER A 191 -18.12 2.46 0.65
C SER A 191 -18.52 3.89 0.97
N ALA A 192 -18.86 4.68 -0.06
CA ALA A 192 -19.44 6.00 0.15
C ALA A 192 -20.70 5.80 0.98
N THR A 193 -20.66 6.16 2.25
CA THR A 193 -21.84 6.20 3.12
C THR A 193 -22.76 7.25 2.54
N THR A 194 -23.78 6.83 1.80
CA THR A 194 -24.86 7.71 1.36
C THR A 194 -25.57 8.16 2.63
N SER A 195 -25.22 9.34 3.13
CA SER A 195 -25.99 10.04 4.16
C SER A 195 -27.29 10.45 3.50
N SER A 196 -28.31 9.61 3.57
CA SER A 196 -29.70 10.02 3.33
C SER A 196 -30.17 10.75 4.60
N ASN A 197 -30.18 12.08 4.50
CA ASN A 197 -30.95 12.92 5.40
C ASN A 197 -32.45 12.73 5.14
#